data_5e52e8380e7b21dda0afa562afc9796d
#
_entry.id   5e52e8380e7b21dda0afa562afc9796d
#
_cell.length_a   1.000
_cell.length_b   1.000
_cell.length_c   1.000
_cell.angle_alpha   90.00
_cell.angle_beta   90.00
_cell.angle_gamma   90.00
#
_symmetry.space_group_name_H-M   'P 1'
#
loop_
_entity.id
_entity.type
_entity.pdbx_description
1 polymer ?
#
loop_
_entity_poly.entity_id
_entity_poly.type
_entity_poly.pdbx_seq_one_letter_code
_entity_poly.pdbx_strand_id
1 'polypeptide(L)'
;PLLRMTYPRDRAEIGEQSLITLDIGGTTAKASLVEQGQLRLTGEYHIERTPSTAGYPIKVPVVDIVEIGAGGGSIAWLDAAGSLRVGPRSAGADPGPACYGRGGDEPTVTDANVIAGRINPDYFLGGRIELDVERARAAFGPIADALGVSVDEAALGVIRIANANMIHLLKLVSVRRGRDPRDYALVAFGGGGSMHATALA
;
A
#
# COMPACT_ATOMS: atom_id res chain seq x y z
N PRO A 1 -14.16 0.51 16.88
CA PRO A 1 -14.18 -0.83 16.33
C PRO A 1 -12.74 -1.26 16.10
N LEU A 2 -12.31 -2.32 16.77
CA LEU A 2 -10.96 -2.86 16.66
C LEU A 2 -10.85 -3.54 15.29
N LEU A 3 -10.06 -2.96 14.37
CA LEU A 3 -9.51 -3.69 13.24
C LEU A 3 -8.60 -4.78 13.82
N ARG A 4 -9.10 -5.97 13.94
CA ARG A 4 -8.32 -7.12 14.36
C ARG A 4 -7.66 -7.69 13.11
N MET A 5 -6.34 -7.69 13.07
CA MET A 5 -5.56 -8.40 12.06
C MET A 5 -5.74 -9.88 12.30
N THR A 6 -6.37 -10.59 11.37
CA THR A 6 -6.62 -12.01 11.52
C THR A 6 -6.24 -12.80 10.26
N TYR A 7 -5.50 -13.87 10.48
CA TYR A 7 -5.22 -14.90 9.48
C TYR A 7 -6.52 -15.69 9.17
N PRO A 8 -6.59 -16.44 8.07
CA PRO A 8 -7.81 -17.15 7.63
C PRO A 8 -8.46 -18.09 8.65
N ARG A 9 -7.79 -18.43 9.74
CA ARG A 9 -8.34 -19.27 10.83
C ARG A 9 -9.40 -18.53 11.68
N ASP A 10 -9.36 -17.20 11.67
CA ASP A 10 -10.16 -16.38 12.59
C ASP A 10 -11.47 -15.85 11.98
N ARG A 11 -11.87 -16.37 10.81
CA ARG A 11 -13.11 -15.98 10.11
C ARG A 11 -14.35 -16.14 10.98
N ALA A 12 -14.37 -17.18 11.82
CA ALA A 12 -15.48 -17.44 12.74
C ALA A 12 -15.61 -16.38 13.84
N GLU A 13 -14.50 -15.70 14.19
CA GLU A 13 -14.48 -14.67 15.22
C GLU A 13 -14.98 -13.30 14.72
N ILE A 14 -14.87 -13.01 13.42
CA ILE A 14 -15.31 -11.74 12.82
C ILE A 14 -16.81 -11.78 12.52
N GLY A 15 -17.40 -12.97 12.36
CA GLY A 15 -18.80 -13.14 11.99
C GLY A 15 -19.14 -12.77 10.53
N GLU A 16 -18.15 -12.27 9.76
CA GLU A 16 -18.34 -11.83 8.39
C GLU A 16 -17.94 -12.91 7.40
N GLN A 17 -18.79 -13.17 6.41
CA GLN A 17 -18.57 -14.19 5.39
C GLN A 17 -18.02 -13.61 4.07
N SER A 18 -18.18 -12.32 3.86
CA SER A 18 -17.75 -11.62 2.65
C SER A 18 -16.70 -10.56 3.01
N LEU A 19 -15.48 -10.75 2.53
CA LEU A 19 -14.33 -9.91 2.88
C LEU A 19 -13.59 -9.45 1.63
N ILE A 20 -13.09 -8.22 1.67
CA ILE A 20 -11.98 -7.77 0.83
C ILE A 20 -10.73 -7.79 1.70
N THR A 21 -9.74 -8.60 1.32
CA THR A 21 -8.44 -8.60 1.98
C THR A 21 -7.53 -7.60 1.30
N LEU A 22 -6.76 -6.84 2.09
CA LEU A 22 -5.82 -5.85 1.60
C LEU A 22 -4.50 -5.97 2.37
N ASP A 23 -3.49 -6.50 1.70
CA ASP A 23 -2.10 -6.58 2.21
C ASP A 23 -1.30 -5.40 1.65
N ILE A 24 -0.78 -4.55 2.52
CA ILE A 24 0.09 -3.44 2.13
C ILE A 24 1.47 -3.67 2.72
N GLY A 25 2.39 -4.07 1.84
CA GLY A 25 3.80 -4.25 2.16
C GLY A 25 4.67 -3.02 1.90
N GLY A 26 5.98 -3.21 1.86
CA GLY A 26 6.93 -2.14 1.52
C GLY A 26 6.88 -1.73 0.04
N THR A 27 6.65 -2.67 -0.87
CA THR A 27 6.74 -2.43 -2.32
C THR A 27 5.39 -2.51 -3.02
N THR A 28 4.50 -3.39 -2.57
CA THR A 28 3.24 -3.69 -3.26
C THR A 28 2.05 -3.68 -2.31
N ALA A 29 0.88 -3.41 -2.88
CA ALA A 29 -0.41 -3.68 -2.26
C ALA A 29 -1.11 -4.80 -3.03
N LYS A 30 -1.69 -5.74 -2.30
CA LYS A 30 -2.38 -6.92 -2.83
C LYS A 30 -3.78 -6.99 -2.25
N ALA A 31 -4.76 -7.35 -3.08
CA ALA A 31 -6.12 -7.56 -2.63
C ALA A 31 -6.72 -8.82 -3.22
N SER A 32 -7.61 -9.46 -2.47
CA SER A 32 -8.43 -10.58 -2.92
C SER A 32 -9.82 -10.53 -2.30
N LEU A 33 -10.76 -11.29 -2.89
CA LEU A 33 -12.10 -11.46 -2.37
C LEU A 33 -12.23 -12.80 -1.64
N VAL A 34 -12.96 -12.76 -0.53
CA VAL A 34 -13.52 -13.93 0.14
C VAL A 34 -15.04 -13.81 0.07
N GLU A 35 -15.71 -14.78 -0.52
CA GLU A 35 -17.16 -14.81 -0.67
C GLU A 35 -17.70 -16.06 0.03
N GLN A 36 -18.67 -15.87 0.93
CA GLN A 36 -19.26 -16.97 1.74
C GLN A 36 -18.18 -17.83 2.44
N GLY A 37 -17.15 -17.18 2.96
CA GLY A 37 -16.04 -17.84 3.64
C GLY A 37 -15.05 -18.57 2.71
N GLN A 38 -15.20 -18.48 1.39
CA GLN A 38 -14.34 -19.16 0.43
C GLN A 38 -13.47 -18.16 -0.34
N LEU A 39 -12.20 -18.51 -0.52
CA LEU A 39 -11.28 -17.76 -1.38
C LEU A 39 -11.68 -17.94 -2.85
N ARG A 40 -11.69 -16.84 -3.59
CA ARG A 40 -11.86 -16.90 -5.04
C ARG A 40 -10.59 -17.47 -5.68
N LEU A 41 -10.78 -18.48 -6.53
CA LEU A 41 -9.70 -19.09 -7.30
C LEU A 41 -9.79 -18.68 -8.77
N THR A 42 -8.65 -18.60 -9.43
CA THR A 42 -8.52 -18.40 -10.87
C THR A 42 -7.60 -19.47 -11.47
N GLY A 43 -7.88 -19.89 -12.70
CA GLY A 43 -6.97 -20.72 -13.49
C GLY A 43 -6.13 -19.91 -14.49
N GLU A 44 -6.25 -18.59 -14.47
CA GLU A 44 -5.57 -17.66 -15.40
C GLU A 44 -4.38 -16.97 -14.73
N TYR A 45 -3.42 -17.74 -14.26
CA TYR A 45 -2.20 -17.18 -13.70
C TYR A 45 -1.04 -17.31 -14.68
N HIS A 46 -0.25 -16.26 -14.83
CA HIS A 46 0.93 -16.24 -15.68
C HIS A 46 2.15 -15.79 -14.89
N ILE A 47 3.24 -16.56 -14.92
CA ILE A 47 4.55 -16.14 -14.42
C ILE A 47 5.18 -15.19 -15.46
N GLU A 48 5.91 -14.19 -14.99
CA GLU A 48 6.67 -13.23 -15.82
C GLU A 48 5.82 -12.49 -16.87
N ARG A 49 4.53 -12.28 -16.60
CA ARG A 49 3.70 -11.45 -17.46
C ARG A 49 4.08 -9.98 -17.30
N THR A 50 4.47 -9.36 -18.40
CA THR A 50 4.77 -7.92 -18.48
C THR A 50 3.95 -7.29 -19.61
N PRO A 51 3.92 -5.94 -19.76
CA PRO A 51 3.27 -5.30 -20.91
C PRO A 51 3.82 -5.77 -22.27
N SER A 52 5.07 -6.27 -22.31
CA SER A 52 5.75 -6.74 -23.52
C SER A 52 5.82 -8.27 -23.65
N THR A 53 5.42 -9.03 -22.62
CA THR A 53 5.56 -10.49 -22.58
C THR A 53 4.29 -11.13 -22.06
N ALA A 54 3.73 -12.10 -22.80
CA ALA A 54 2.52 -12.84 -22.40
C ALA A 54 2.74 -13.67 -21.11
N GLY A 55 3.99 -13.97 -20.77
CA GLY A 55 4.36 -14.83 -19.64
C GLY A 55 4.06 -16.30 -19.88
N TYR A 56 4.36 -17.12 -18.89
CA TYR A 56 4.11 -18.57 -18.92
C TYR A 56 2.82 -18.88 -18.18
N PRO A 57 1.77 -19.42 -18.84
CA PRO A 57 0.52 -19.76 -18.18
C PRO A 57 0.70 -20.94 -17.23
N ILE A 58 0.24 -20.78 -16.00
CA ILE A 58 0.12 -21.86 -15.03
C ILE A 58 -1.34 -22.29 -14.98
N LYS A 59 -1.61 -23.53 -15.35
CA LYS A 59 -2.96 -24.12 -15.40
C LYS A 59 -3.31 -24.87 -14.11
N VAL A 60 -3.04 -24.26 -12.96
CA VAL A 60 -3.50 -24.76 -11.66
C VAL A 60 -4.35 -23.69 -10.98
N PRO A 61 -5.37 -24.07 -10.20
CA PRO A 61 -6.14 -23.10 -9.44
C PRO A 61 -5.23 -22.39 -8.44
N VAL A 62 -5.17 -21.05 -8.52
CA VAL A 62 -4.46 -20.19 -7.58
C VAL A 62 -5.44 -19.18 -6.98
N VAL A 63 -5.12 -18.62 -5.83
CA VAL A 63 -5.93 -17.55 -5.25
C VAL A 63 -5.92 -16.35 -6.20
N ASP A 64 -7.11 -15.83 -6.51
CA ASP A 64 -7.29 -14.67 -7.38
C ASP A 64 -6.88 -13.38 -6.64
N ILE A 65 -5.61 -13.05 -6.73
CA ILE A 65 -5.01 -11.86 -6.11
C ILE A 65 -4.72 -10.83 -7.20
N VAL A 66 -5.14 -9.59 -6.96
CA VAL A 66 -4.71 -8.43 -7.75
C VAL A 66 -3.63 -7.70 -6.98
N GLU A 67 -2.56 -7.34 -7.67
CA GLU A 67 -1.40 -6.66 -7.10
C GLU A 67 -1.14 -5.35 -7.85
N ILE A 68 -0.75 -4.31 -7.12
CA ILE A 68 -0.27 -3.05 -7.68
C ILE A 68 1.05 -2.63 -7.01
N GLY A 69 1.89 -1.91 -7.75
CA GLY A 69 3.13 -1.33 -7.24
C GLY A 69 2.87 -0.11 -6.36
N ALA A 70 2.18 -0.31 -5.24
CA ALA A 70 1.89 0.71 -4.23
C ALA A 70 2.12 0.13 -2.84
N GLY A 71 3.11 0.65 -2.12
CA GLY A 71 3.47 0.20 -0.78
C GLY A 71 4.17 1.30 0.00
N GLY A 72 4.62 0.99 1.21
CA GLY A 72 5.29 1.96 2.08
C GLY A 72 6.55 2.58 1.48
N GLY A 73 7.32 1.80 0.70
CA GLY A 73 8.53 2.25 0.01
C GLY A 73 8.27 2.92 -1.35
N SER A 74 7.01 3.06 -1.80
CA SER A 74 6.70 3.74 -3.06
C SER A 74 7.21 5.17 -3.03
N ILE A 75 8.04 5.52 -4.03
CA ILE A 75 8.71 6.81 -4.14
C ILE A 75 7.74 7.86 -4.65
N ALA A 76 7.74 9.03 -4.02
CA ALA A 76 7.05 10.21 -4.49
C ALA A 76 7.96 11.03 -5.41
N TRP A 77 7.43 11.54 -6.52
CA TRP A 77 8.17 12.30 -7.52
C TRP A 77 7.26 13.22 -8.32
N LEU A 78 7.85 14.19 -9.01
CA LEU A 78 7.13 15.08 -9.92
C LEU A 78 7.34 14.64 -11.36
N ASP A 79 6.25 14.51 -12.11
CA ASP A 79 6.34 14.24 -13.55
C ASP A 79 6.78 15.49 -14.34
N ALA A 80 6.98 15.33 -15.66
CA ALA A 80 7.43 16.43 -16.54
C ALA A 80 6.47 17.64 -16.57
N ALA A 81 5.21 17.44 -16.16
CA ALA A 81 4.22 18.50 -16.05
C ALA A 81 4.17 19.11 -14.64
N GLY A 82 5.06 18.70 -13.72
CA GLY A 82 5.10 19.15 -12.33
C GLY A 82 4.01 18.53 -11.45
N SER A 83 3.34 17.46 -11.91
CA SER A 83 2.30 16.78 -11.12
C SER A 83 2.92 15.77 -10.17
N LEU A 84 2.45 15.78 -8.92
CA LEU A 84 2.89 14.81 -7.91
C LEU A 84 2.43 13.39 -8.26
N ARG A 85 3.35 12.45 -8.21
CA ARG A 85 3.15 11.02 -8.47
C ARG A 85 3.68 10.18 -7.31
N VAL A 86 3.12 9.00 -7.14
CA VAL A 86 3.57 8.01 -6.13
C VAL A 86 3.68 6.65 -6.78
N GLY A 87 4.88 6.05 -6.70
CA GLY A 87 5.23 4.82 -7.41
C GLY A 87 5.35 5.02 -8.93
N PRO A 88 5.41 3.92 -9.73
CA PRO A 88 5.54 2.52 -9.30
C PRO A 88 6.93 2.16 -8.74
N ARG A 89 7.92 3.06 -8.84
CA ARG A 89 9.26 2.84 -8.26
C ARG A 89 9.16 2.74 -6.73
N SER A 90 9.96 1.86 -6.16
CA SER A 90 10.04 1.66 -4.71
C SER A 90 11.49 1.76 -4.26
N ALA A 91 11.72 2.38 -3.11
CA ALA A 91 13.02 2.40 -2.45
C ALA A 91 13.42 1.02 -1.88
N GLY A 92 12.49 0.06 -1.88
CA GLY A 92 12.73 -1.27 -1.34
C GLY A 92 12.98 -1.25 0.17
N ALA A 93 13.77 -2.22 0.62
CA ALA A 93 14.23 -2.32 2.01
C ALA A 93 15.68 -1.78 2.18
N ASP A 94 16.43 -1.71 1.09
CA ASP A 94 17.80 -1.23 1.02
C ASP A 94 17.97 -0.38 -0.28
N PRO A 95 18.31 0.90 -0.16
CA PRO A 95 18.50 1.67 1.07
C PRO A 95 17.22 1.93 1.87
N GLY A 96 16.03 1.76 1.25
CA GLY A 96 14.73 1.97 1.87
C GLY A 96 14.33 3.45 1.98
N PRO A 97 13.25 3.74 2.73
CA PRO A 97 12.79 5.09 3.04
C PRO A 97 13.90 5.97 3.66
N ALA A 98 13.85 7.26 3.41
CA ALA A 98 14.84 8.22 3.92
C ALA A 98 14.92 8.20 5.46
N CYS A 99 13.78 8.05 6.14
CA CYS A 99 13.70 7.95 7.58
C CYS A 99 14.40 6.72 8.19
N TYR A 100 14.77 5.72 7.39
CA TYR A 100 15.53 4.56 7.89
C TYR A 100 17.00 4.88 8.16
N GLY A 101 17.52 6.02 7.66
CA GLY A 101 18.90 6.44 7.87
C GLY A 101 19.95 5.55 7.21
N ARG A 102 19.56 4.75 6.20
CA ARG A 102 20.41 3.76 5.50
C ARG A 102 20.93 4.25 4.15
N GLY A 103 20.89 5.55 3.89
CA GLY A 103 21.35 6.15 2.65
C GLY A 103 20.26 6.41 1.61
N GLY A 104 18.99 6.09 1.89
CA GLY A 104 17.86 6.53 1.09
C GLY A 104 17.68 8.05 1.19
N ASP A 105 17.41 8.71 0.07
CA ASP A 105 17.23 10.16 -0.06
C ASP A 105 15.96 10.54 -0.84
N GLU A 106 15.32 9.58 -1.50
CA GLU A 106 14.06 9.80 -2.20
C GLU A 106 12.87 9.69 -1.22
N PRO A 107 11.91 10.64 -1.25
CA PRO A 107 10.76 10.62 -0.35
C PRO A 107 9.82 9.46 -0.67
N THR A 108 9.35 8.75 0.35
CA THR A 108 8.46 7.59 0.20
C THR A 108 7.13 7.78 0.94
N VAL A 109 6.19 6.86 0.71
CA VAL A 109 4.93 6.80 1.48
C VAL A 109 5.20 6.58 2.97
N THR A 110 6.24 5.81 3.35
CA THR A 110 6.66 5.63 4.74
C THR A 110 7.11 6.96 5.35
N ASP A 111 7.96 7.72 4.66
CA ASP A 111 8.42 9.04 5.11
C ASP A 111 7.23 10.00 5.29
N ALA A 112 6.29 9.98 4.34
CA ALA A 112 5.05 10.77 4.44
C ALA A 112 4.23 10.43 5.69
N ASN A 113 4.10 9.14 6.03
CA ASN A 113 3.37 8.70 7.22
C ASN A 113 4.13 9.02 8.52
N VAL A 114 5.47 9.07 8.52
CA VAL A 114 6.29 9.54 9.65
C VAL A 114 6.06 11.04 9.86
N ILE A 115 6.16 11.86 8.80
CA ILE A 115 5.92 13.31 8.86
C ILE A 115 4.50 13.61 9.36
N ALA A 116 3.50 12.84 8.90
CA ALA A 116 2.11 13.00 9.31
C ALA A 116 1.81 12.45 10.72
N GLY A 117 2.80 11.94 11.46
CA GLY A 117 2.65 11.40 12.81
C GLY A 117 1.86 10.10 12.91
N ARG A 118 1.69 9.38 11.79
CA ARG A 118 0.97 8.09 11.75
C ARG A 118 1.84 6.91 12.17
N ILE A 119 3.16 7.08 12.11
CA ILE A 119 4.16 6.13 12.59
C ILE A 119 4.88 6.78 13.76
N ASN A 120 4.94 6.08 14.91
CA ASN A 120 5.76 6.52 16.02
C ASN A 120 7.24 6.26 15.68
N PRO A 121 8.08 7.32 15.52
CA PRO A 121 9.47 7.16 15.13
C PRO A 121 10.30 6.42 16.18
N ASP A 122 9.98 6.57 17.47
CA ASP A 122 10.75 5.99 18.59
C ASP A 122 10.41 4.51 18.83
N TYR A 123 9.31 4.00 18.22
CA TYR A 123 8.82 2.65 18.50
C TYR A 123 8.54 1.83 17.24
N PHE A 124 9.26 2.11 16.17
CA PHE A 124 9.11 1.34 14.95
C PHE A 124 9.68 -0.09 15.11
N LEU A 125 8.94 -1.11 14.62
CA LEU A 125 9.26 -2.53 14.82
C LEU A 125 9.50 -2.91 16.29
N GLY A 126 8.73 -2.33 17.21
CA GLY A 126 8.88 -2.59 18.65
C GLY A 126 10.14 -1.96 19.24
N GLY A 127 10.57 -0.80 18.71
CA GLY A 127 11.74 -0.06 19.16
C GLY A 127 13.08 -0.59 18.63
N ARG A 128 13.05 -1.50 17.65
CA ARG A 128 14.28 -2.05 17.03
C ARG A 128 14.94 -1.09 16.04
N ILE A 129 14.18 -0.17 15.50
CA ILE A 129 14.64 0.85 14.55
C ILE A 129 14.05 2.17 15.01
N GLU A 130 14.90 3.14 15.22
CA GLU A 130 14.54 4.53 15.40
C GLU A 130 14.47 5.20 14.02
N LEU A 131 13.38 5.91 13.74
CA LEU A 131 13.19 6.56 12.45
C LEU A 131 13.62 8.03 12.53
N ASP A 132 14.41 8.46 11.56
CA ASP A 132 14.91 9.83 11.45
C ASP A 132 13.86 10.72 10.75
N VAL A 133 13.10 11.47 11.54
CA VAL A 133 12.07 12.40 11.05
C VAL A 133 12.66 13.52 10.20
N GLU A 134 13.86 14.02 10.58
CA GLU A 134 14.51 15.11 9.87
C GLU A 134 14.97 14.69 8.47
N ARG A 135 15.45 13.45 8.31
CA ARG A 135 15.76 12.89 6.99
C ARG A 135 14.50 12.73 6.15
N ALA A 136 13.39 12.28 6.72
CA ALA A 136 12.12 12.24 6.01
C ALA A 136 11.71 13.62 5.51
N ARG A 137 11.78 14.64 6.37
CA ARG A 137 11.45 16.03 6.02
C ARG A 137 12.39 16.58 4.94
N ALA A 138 13.69 16.35 5.08
CA ALA A 138 14.69 16.77 4.09
C ALA A 138 14.44 16.16 2.71
N ALA A 139 14.09 14.87 2.63
CA ALA A 139 13.76 14.21 1.37
C ALA A 139 12.52 14.83 0.68
N PHE A 140 11.57 15.35 1.45
CA PHE A 140 10.36 16.02 0.92
C PHE A 140 10.60 17.47 0.48
N GLY A 141 11.68 18.12 0.93
CA GLY A 141 12.00 19.52 0.63
C GLY A 141 11.87 19.86 -0.86
N PRO A 142 12.58 19.18 -1.78
CA PRO A 142 12.51 19.47 -3.22
C PRO A 142 11.11 19.39 -3.82
N ILE A 143 10.26 18.46 -3.34
CA ILE A 143 8.88 18.35 -3.80
C ILE A 143 8.04 19.52 -3.27
N ALA A 144 8.18 19.84 -1.98
CA ALA A 144 7.47 20.93 -1.33
C ALA A 144 7.79 22.28 -2.00
N ASP A 145 9.06 22.56 -2.24
CA ASP A 145 9.54 23.77 -2.90
C ASP A 145 8.97 23.89 -4.34
N ALA A 146 9.04 22.83 -5.11
CA ALA A 146 8.55 22.81 -6.50
C ALA A 146 7.02 22.98 -6.58
N LEU A 147 6.28 22.51 -5.58
CA LEU A 147 4.82 22.67 -5.51
C LEU A 147 4.39 23.98 -4.83
N GLY A 148 5.31 24.71 -4.20
CA GLY A 148 5.00 25.93 -3.44
C GLY A 148 4.14 25.68 -2.19
N VAL A 149 4.34 24.53 -1.53
CA VAL A 149 3.59 24.11 -0.33
C VAL A 149 4.56 23.77 0.82
N SER A 150 4.03 23.59 2.01
CA SER A 150 4.82 23.06 3.12
C SER A 150 5.16 21.59 2.96
N VAL A 151 6.22 21.13 3.65
CA VAL A 151 6.60 19.70 3.69
C VAL A 151 5.44 18.83 4.18
N ASP A 152 4.69 19.31 5.18
CA ASP A 152 3.53 18.59 5.74
C ASP A 152 2.40 18.46 4.72
N GLU A 153 2.12 19.50 3.94
CA GLU A 153 1.13 19.45 2.86
C GLU A 153 1.56 18.52 1.71
N ALA A 154 2.84 18.54 1.33
CA ALA A 154 3.40 17.62 0.35
C ALA A 154 3.28 16.17 0.81
N ALA A 155 3.61 15.87 2.07
CA ALA A 155 3.47 14.55 2.67
C ALA A 155 2.01 14.07 2.69
N LEU A 156 1.07 14.93 3.09
CA LEU A 156 -0.36 14.63 3.02
C LEU A 156 -0.84 14.39 1.57
N GLY A 157 -0.29 15.14 0.61
CA GLY A 157 -0.53 14.92 -0.83
C GLY A 157 -0.12 13.52 -1.27
N VAL A 158 1.07 13.07 -0.88
CA VAL A 158 1.57 11.71 -1.16
C VAL A 158 0.66 10.64 -0.55
N ILE A 159 0.22 10.81 0.68
CA ILE A 159 -0.70 9.87 1.34
C ILE A 159 -2.05 9.79 0.59
N ARG A 160 -2.58 10.93 0.15
CA ARG A 160 -3.84 10.97 -0.64
C ARG A 160 -3.72 10.22 -1.96
N ILE A 161 -2.59 10.39 -2.68
CA ILE A 161 -2.34 9.68 -3.94
C ILE A 161 -2.16 8.18 -3.67
N ALA A 162 -1.41 7.79 -2.64
CA ALA A 162 -1.27 6.39 -2.24
C ALA A 162 -2.63 5.74 -1.94
N ASN A 163 -3.50 6.43 -1.18
CA ASN A 163 -4.87 5.96 -0.91
C ASN A 163 -5.69 5.84 -2.19
N ALA A 164 -5.60 6.79 -3.12
CA ALA A 164 -6.31 6.73 -4.40
C ALA A 164 -5.87 5.52 -5.24
N ASN A 165 -4.57 5.20 -5.27
CA ASN A 165 -4.04 4.00 -5.91
C ASN A 165 -4.58 2.72 -5.27
N MET A 166 -4.67 2.67 -3.94
CA MET A 166 -5.22 1.54 -3.20
C MET A 166 -6.74 1.40 -3.40
N ILE A 167 -7.49 2.50 -3.44
CA ILE A 167 -8.92 2.49 -3.81
C ILE A 167 -9.10 1.93 -5.23
N HIS A 168 -8.20 2.28 -6.16
CA HIS A 168 -8.23 1.69 -7.49
C HIS A 168 -8.04 0.17 -7.45
N LEU A 169 -7.11 -0.34 -6.64
CA LEU A 169 -6.92 -1.77 -6.41
C LEU A 169 -8.20 -2.43 -5.88
N LEU A 170 -8.85 -1.82 -4.87
CA LEU A 170 -10.11 -2.35 -4.32
C LEU A 170 -11.20 -2.41 -5.39
N LYS A 171 -11.29 -1.42 -6.29
CA LYS A 171 -12.22 -1.43 -7.42
C LYS A 171 -11.91 -2.53 -8.44
N LEU A 172 -10.63 -2.87 -8.64
CA LEU A 172 -10.22 -3.96 -9.54
C LEU A 172 -10.71 -5.32 -9.05
N VAL A 173 -10.67 -5.55 -7.73
CA VAL A 173 -11.13 -6.84 -7.17
C VAL A 173 -12.65 -6.89 -6.95
N SER A 174 -13.34 -5.76 -6.84
CA SER A 174 -14.78 -5.68 -6.55
C SER A 174 -15.60 -5.20 -7.74
N VAL A 175 -15.65 -3.89 -7.98
CA VAL A 175 -16.55 -3.25 -8.96
C VAL A 175 -16.35 -3.79 -10.38
N ARG A 176 -15.08 -3.96 -10.82
CA ARG A 176 -14.79 -4.52 -12.15
C ARG A 176 -15.23 -5.98 -12.32
N ARG A 177 -15.52 -6.65 -11.21
CA ARG A 177 -16.03 -8.03 -11.18
C ARG A 177 -17.53 -8.12 -10.88
N GLY A 178 -18.23 -6.96 -10.93
CA GLY A 178 -19.66 -6.87 -10.67
C GLY A 178 -20.03 -7.06 -9.18
N ARG A 179 -19.12 -6.70 -8.28
CA ARG A 179 -19.33 -6.76 -6.83
C ARG A 179 -19.42 -5.36 -6.25
N ASP A 180 -20.37 -5.13 -5.38
CA ASP A 180 -20.45 -3.88 -4.60
C ASP A 180 -19.50 -4.00 -3.38
N PRO A 181 -18.46 -3.16 -3.26
CA PRO A 181 -17.53 -3.23 -2.14
C PRO A 181 -18.20 -2.98 -0.78
N ARG A 182 -19.38 -2.33 -0.74
CA ARG A 182 -20.15 -2.08 0.49
C ARG A 182 -20.74 -3.34 1.11
N ASP A 183 -20.83 -4.42 0.34
CA ASP A 183 -21.30 -5.73 0.82
C ASP A 183 -20.18 -6.55 1.48
N TYR A 184 -18.96 -5.98 1.62
CA TYR A 184 -17.78 -6.66 2.12
C TYR A 184 -17.15 -5.90 3.28
N ALA A 185 -16.69 -6.62 4.30
CA ALA A 185 -15.81 -6.05 5.30
C ALA A 185 -14.37 -5.95 4.78
N LEU A 186 -13.72 -4.81 4.99
CA LEU A 186 -12.31 -4.62 4.64
C LEU A 186 -11.41 -5.17 5.74
N VAL A 187 -10.55 -6.12 5.40
CA VAL A 187 -9.51 -6.66 6.29
C VAL A 187 -8.14 -6.21 5.77
N ALA A 188 -7.59 -5.19 6.41
CA ALA A 188 -6.27 -4.65 6.06
C ALA A 188 -5.19 -5.22 6.96
N PHE A 189 -4.07 -5.65 6.36
CA PHE A 189 -2.90 -6.20 7.05
C PHE A 189 -1.60 -5.86 6.31
N GLY A 190 -0.47 -6.42 6.73
CA GLY A 190 0.85 -6.00 6.27
C GLY A 190 1.36 -4.76 7.02
N GLY A 191 2.61 -4.39 6.79
CA GLY A 191 3.26 -3.28 7.50
C GLY A 191 2.61 -1.91 7.28
N GLY A 192 1.99 -1.69 6.10
CA GLY A 192 1.30 -0.46 5.73
C GLY A 192 -0.22 -0.47 5.93
N GLY A 193 -0.82 -1.66 6.17
CA GLY A 193 -2.27 -1.83 6.13
C GLY A 193 -3.03 -0.93 7.11
N SER A 194 -2.60 -0.91 8.36
CA SER A 194 -3.27 -0.15 9.42
C SER A 194 -3.26 1.38 9.20
N MET A 195 -2.23 1.90 8.53
CA MET A 195 -2.07 3.35 8.29
C MET A 195 -3.05 3.89 7.24
N HIS A 196 -3.54 3.04 6.36
CA HIS A 196 -4.39 3.41 5.24
C HIS A 196 -5.84 2.92 5.39
N ALA A 197 -6.09 1.89 6.21
CA ALA A 197 -7.37 1.17 6.30
C ALA A 197 -8.59 2.07 6.49
N THR A 198 -8.53 3.03 7.43
CA THR A 198 -9.65 3.94 7.72
C THR A 198 -9.98 4.92 6.60
N ALA A 199 -8.99 5.21 5.73
CA ALA A 199 -9.19 6.09 4.57
C ALA A 199 -9.67 5.33 3.34
N LEU A 200 -9.64 3.99 3.39
CA LEU A 200 -10.02 3.10 2.28
C LEU A 200 -11.41 2.48 2.50
N ALA A 201 -11.86 2.39 3.76
CA ALA A 201 -13.19 1.92 4.16
C ALA A 201 -14.23 3.04 4.02
#